data_30c8d6cae8996750995cc5759e32aa1d
#
_entry.id   30c8d6cae8996750995cc5759e32aa1d
#
_cell.length_a   1.000
_cell.length_b   1.000
_cell.length_c   1.000
_cell.angle_alpha   90.00
_cell.angle_beta   90.00
_cell.angle_gamma   90.00
#
_symmetry.space_group_name_H-M   'P 1'
#
loop_
_entity.id
_entity.type
_entity.pdbx_description
1 polymer ?
#
loop_
_entity_poly.entity_id
_entity_poly.type
_entity_poly.pdbx_seq_one_letter_code
_entity_poly.pdbx_strand_id
1 'polypeptide(L)'
;MNIFEKTIAFFAPAQAAKRAKSRYVLNAYEAALPNRTHKAKRESQGANTSIKQSAVSLREQARALDQNHDIVIGILDKMEERVIGSRGIHIEPQPMNISGDVDETLAEQIRKKWAEWSIRPEVTGQFTRPELERMLLRTWLRDGEVFIQLVRGTVAGLKHSTDIAFSLEALEPDFVPLNTLDTANLIQGIELDAWRRPKSYRVYMDNPLENNRTFGRVKTVPAENMLHLAFKKRLHQLRGVSMLHGVIVRLADLKDYEESERVAARIAAAFTMYIKKGDAGSYDMDDDGGSQDLREFDIAPGALIDDLKPGEDIGLINSNRPNVNLETFRNGQLRATAAGTRSSYSSIARDYNGTYSSQRQELVESFEGYSVLQDTFVAHISRPIYREWLKMAIVSGEINVPVDIDPASLYNAVYSGPVMPWIDPAKEAQAWKERIKGGLATESQAVRASGSNPAEVKRRRKVEVDENSKLGLKFDTDLTNTGTMTNAEAKNDSFAGGDGSERDNDEDE
;
A
#
# COMPACT_ATOMS: atom_id res chain seq x y z
N MET A 1 -10.79 29.15 35.65
CA MET A 1 -10.42 30.52 36.12
C MET A 1 -9.23 30.40 37.04
N ASN A 2 -8.15 31.09 36.74
CA ASN A 2 -6.95 31.15 37.59
C ASN A 2 -7.26 31.99 38.81
N ILE A 3 -6.47 31.83 39.91
CA ILE A 3 -6.65 32.55 41.18
C ILE A 3 -6.72 34.07 40.95
N PHE A 4 -5.90 34.60 40.06
CA PHE A 4 -5.93 36.02 39.65
C PHE A 4 -7.24 36.46 39.00
N GLU A 5 -7.89 35.59 38.26
CA GLU A 5 -9.18 35.90 37.62
C GLU A 5 -10.34 35.89 38.61
N LYS A 6 -10.28 35.05 39.63
CA LYS A 6 -11.24 35.09 40.76
C LYS A 6 -11.12 36.39 41.56
N THR A 7 -9.90 36.86 41.75
CA THR A 7 -9.64 38.16 42.45
C THR A 7 -10.14 39.35 41.64
N ILE A 8 -9.90 39.34 40.31
CA ILE A 8 -10.40 40.41 39.41
C ILE A 8 -11.93 40.36 39.32
N ALA A 9 -12.53 39.16 39.31
CA ALA A 9 -13.99 39.03 39.30
C ALA A 9 -14.66 39.56 40.59
N PHE A 10 -13.96 39.45 41.72
CA PHE A 10 -14.44 39.97 42.97
C PHE A 10 -14.34 41.51 43.06
N PHE A 11 -13.21 42.13 42.65
CA PHE A 11 -12.99 43.59 42.78
C PHE A 11 -13.49 44.39 41.56
N ALA A 12 -13.60 43.81 40.37
CA ALA A 12 -14.00 44.52 39.16
C ALA A 12 -14.81 43.60 38.22
N PRO A 13 -16.07 43.25 38.56
CA PRO A 13 -16.87 42.27 37.82
C PRO A 13 -17.13 42.66 36.36
N ALA A 14 -17.25 43.95 36.06
CA ALA A 14 -17.42 44.44 34.68
C ALA A 14 -16.17 44.21 33.82
N GLN A 15 -14.98 44.33 34.36
CA GLN A 15 -13.73 44.04 33.66
C GLN A 15 -13.51 42.52 33.50
N ALA A 16 -13.87 41.73 34.51
CA ALA A 16 -13.85 40.28 34.42
C ALA A 16 -14.78 39.77 33.32
N ALA A 17 -16.00 40.32 33.25
CA ALA A 17 -16.96 39.98 32.19
C ALA A 17 -16.47 40.38 30.78
N LYS A 18 -15.84 41.56 30.67
CA LYS A 18 -15.26 42.02 29.39
C LYS A 18 -14.10 41.13 28.95
N ARG A 19 -13.24 40.71 29.87
CA ARG A 19 -12.16 39.74 29.61
C ARG A 19 -12.68 38.34 29.27
N ALA A 20 -13.71 37.87 29.96
CA ALA A 20 -14.35 36.59 29.65
C ALA A 20 -14.99 36.62 28.26
N LYS A 21 -15.68 37.74 27.92
CA LYS A 21 -16.26 37.95 26.58
C LYS A 21 -15.18 38.04 25.49
N SER A 22 -14.08 38.73 25.75
CA SER A 22 -12.95 38.81 24.82
C SER A 22 -12.27 37.45 24.62
N ARG A 23 -12.13 36.63 25.67
CA ARG A 23 -11.66 35.22 25.53
C ARG A 23 -12.63 34.35 24.76
N TYR A 24 -13.93 34.52 24.99
CA TYR A 24 -14.97 33.78 24.24
C TYR A 24 -14.94 34.16 22.77
N VAL A 25 -14.75 35.44 22.44
CA VAL A 25 -14.62 35.93 21.06
C VAL A 25 -13.30 35.50 20.41
N LEU A 26 -12.20 35.42 21.18
CA LEU A 26 -10.89 34.91 20.69
C LEU A 26 -10.87 33.41 20.42
N ASN A 27 -11.76 32.66 21.05
CA ASN A 27 -11.87 31.21 20.86
C ASN A 27 -13.15 30.86 20.10
N ALA A 28 -13.22 31.30 18.84
CA ALA A 28 -14.36 31.02 17.93
C ALA A 28 -14.62 29.53 17.65
N TYR A 29 -13.69 28.67 18.00
CA TYR A 29 -13.80 27.20 17.77
C TYR A 29 -13.92 26.46 19.10
N GLU A 30 -15.04 25.79 19.34
CA GLU A 30 -15.29 25.01 20.57
C GLU A 30 -14.23 23.93 20.83
N ALA A 31 -13.71 23.30 19.77
CA ALA A 31 -12.64 22.30 19.85
C ALA A 31 -11.33 22.83 20.46
N ALA A 32 -11.12 24.15 20.47
CA ALA A 32 -9.94 24.78 21.09
C ALA A 32 -10.03 24.87 22.61
N LEU A 33 -11.23 24.69 23.18
CA LEU A 33 -11.48 24.81 24.61
C LEU A 33 -11.50 23.43 25.26
N PRO A 34 -10.55 23.11 26.16
CA PRO A 34 -10.63 21.86 26.93
C PRO A 34 -11.82 21.94 27.87
N ASN A 35 -12.67 20.95 27.87
CA ASN A 35 -13.76 20.81 28.83
C ASN A 35 -13.54 19.56 29.70
N ARG A 36 -14.46 19.28 30.63
CA ARG A 36 -14.35 18.14 31.56
C ARG A 36 -14.31 16.77 30.85
N THR A 37 -14.96 16.67 29.72
CA THR A 37 -15.09 15.43 28.94
C THR A 37 -14.14 15.38 27.74
N HIS A 38 -13.60 16.52 27.29
CA HIS A 38 -12.73 16.62 26.13
C HIS A 38 -11.36 17.18 26.53
N LYS A 39 -10.39 16.29 26.69
CA LYS A 39 -8.96 16.60 26.86
C LYS A 39 -8.26 16.39 25.52
N ALA A 40 -8.21 17.42 24.69
CA ALA A 40 -7.52 17.36 23.41
C ALA A 40 -6.02 17.12 23.61
N LYS A 41 -5.49 16.06 23.00
CA LYS A 41 -4.04 15.91 22.81
C LYS A 41 -3.61 16.93 21.75
N ARG A 42 -2.61 17.74 22.04
CA ARG A 42 -2.12 18.79 21.14
C ARG A 42 -0.69 18.49 20.73
N GLU A 43 -0.43 18.58 19.43
CA GLU A 43 0.92 18.52 18.86
C GLU A 43 1.42 19.97 18.68
N SER A 44 2.38 20.38 19.48
CA SER A 44 2.97 21.73 19.46
C SER A 44 4.41 21.75 18.95
N GLN A 45 4.97 20.57 18.67
CA GLN A 45 6.36 20.44 18.23
C GLN A 45 6.50 20.63 16.71
N GLY A 46 7.70 20.95 16.26
CA GLY A 46 8.06 20.91 14.86
C GLY A 46 7.98 19.46 14.30
N ALA A 47 7.60 19.30 13.04
CA ALA A 47 7.47 17.99 12.43
C ALA A 47 8.73 17.12 12.59
N ASN A 48 9.90 17.71 12.35
CA ASN A 48 11.18 16.97 12.42
C ASN A 48 11.52 16.55 13.87
N THR A 49 11.14 17.34 14.87
CA THR A 49 11.34 17.00 16.29
C THR A 49 10.49 15.79 16.69
N SER A 50 9.21 15.81 16.35
CA SER A 50 8.30 14.69 16.62
C SER A 50 8.76 13.41 15.93
N ILE A 51 9.25 13.50 14.69
CA ILE A 51 9.77 12.36 13.93
C ILE A 51 11.04 11.82 14.57
N LYS A 52 11.99 12.69 14.96
CA LYS A 52 13.22 12.27 15.62
C LYS A 52 12.97 11.43 16.87
N GLN A 53 11.91 11.72 17.60
CA GLN A 53 11.54 11.01 18.83
C GLN A 53 10.82 9.68 18.57
N SER A 54 10.08 9.56 17.46
CA SER A 54 9.14 8.45 17.26
C SER A 54 9.45 7.53 16.08
N ALA A 55 10.18 8.00 15.06
CA ALA A 55 10.31 7.27 13.80
C ALA A 55 11.00 5.92 13.94
N VAL A 56 12.02 5.79 14.79
CA VAL A 56 12.73 4.53 15.01
C VAL A 56 11.76 3.48 15.58
N SER A 57 11.07 3.82 16.67
CA SER A 57 10.12 2.89 17.31
C SER A 57 8.96 2.51 16.38
N LEU A 58 8.42 3.46 15.62
CA LEU A 58 7.35 3.17 14.66
C LEU A 58 7.82 2.25 13.53
N ARG A 59 9.05 2.41 13.07
CA ARG A 59 9.67 1.55 12.06
C ARG A 59 9.88 0.14 12.57
N GLU A 60 10.45 -0.01 13.77
CA GLU A 60 10.66 -1.30 14.42
C GLU A 60 9.34 -2.06 14.62
N GLN A 61 8.30 -1.37 15.10
CA GLN A 61 6.97 -1.95 15.25
C GLN A 61 6.35 -2.33 13.91
N ALA A 62 6.47 -1.49 12.88
CA ALA A 62 5.97 -1.79 11.53
C ALA A 62 6.66 -3.01 10.92
N ARG A 63 7.98 -3.16 11.12
CA ARG A 63 8.77 -4.33 10.68
C ARG A 63 8.34 -5.60 11.43
N ALA A 64 8.14 -5.51 12.75
CA ALA A 64 7.66 -6.64 13.54
C ALA A 64 6.27 -7.11 13.10
N LEU A 65 5.38 -6.18 12.74
CA LEU A 65 4.08 -6.49 12.19
C LEU A 65 4.18 -7.10 10.78
N ASP A 66 5.04 -6.56 9.91
CA ASP A 66 5.28 -7.12 8.58
C ASP A 66 5.82 -8.55 8.62
N GLN A 67 6.58 -8.89 9.66
CA GLN A 67 7.14 -10.24 9.85
C GLN A 67 6.14 -11.23 10.44
N ASN A 68 5.25 -10.78 11.34
CA ASN A 68 4.54 -11.69 12.23
C ASN A 68 3.00 -11.48 12.26
N HIS A 69 2.46 -10.53 11.49
CA HIS A 69 1.04 -10.22 11.48
C HIS A 69 0.43 -10.47 10.09
N ASP A 70 -0.37 -11.51 9.95
CA ASP A 70 -0.98 -11.98 8.72
C ASP A 70 -1.74 -10.87 7.94
N ILE A 71 -2.51 -10.03 8.64
CA ILE A 71 -3.26 -8.93 8.03
C ILE A 71 -2.30 -7.88 7.44
N VAL A 72 -1.20 -7.54 8.15
CA VAL A 72 -0.23 -6.54 7.67
C VAL A 72 0.53 -7.04 6.46
N ILE A 73 0.96 -8.31 6.49
CA ILE A 73 1.58 -8.97 5.34
C ILE A 73 0.63 -8.88 4.14
N GLY A 74 -0.63 -9.28 4.32
CA GLY A 74 -1.64 -9.23 3.26
C GLY A 74 -1.92 -7.82 2.72
N ILE A 75 -1.89 -6.78 3.57
CA ILE A 75 -2.03 -5.38 3.14
C ILE A 75 -0.84 -4.96 2.27
N LEU A 76 0.39 -5.21 2.72
CA LEU A 76 1.59 -4.81 2.00
C LEU A 76 1.74 -5.58 0.69
N ASP A 77 1.49 -6.88 0.67
CA ASP A 77 1.50 -7.70 -0.54
C ASP A 77 0.47 -7.19 -1.55
N LYS A 78 -0.73 -6.85 -1.09
CA LYS A 78 -1.78 -6.29 -1.96
C LYS A 78 -1.38 -4.93 -2.55
N MET A 79 -0.69 -4.10 -1.77
CA MET A 79 -0.15 -2.83 -2.27
C MET A 79 0.92 -3.06 -3.34
N GLU A 80 1.84 -4.01 -3.14
CA GLU A 80 2.84 -4.38 -4.15
C GLU A 80 2.19 -4.84 -5.46
N GLU A 81 1.17 -5.71 -5.36
CA GLU A 81 0.43 -6.22 -6.51
C GLU A 81 -0.29 -5.11 -7.29
N ARG A 82 -0.87 -4.12 -6.59
CA ARG A 82 -1.75 -3.12 -7.20
C ARG A 82 -1.04 -1.83 -7.59
N VAL A 83 0.05 -1.47 -6.92
CA VAL A 83 0.81 -0.24 -7.22
C VAL A 83 1.91 -0.50 -8.25
N ILE A 84 2.68 -1.59 -8.09
CA ILE A 84 3.82 -1.93 -8.95
C ILE A 84 3.49 -3.11 -9.88
N GLY A 85 2.87 -4.16 -9.33
CA GLY A 85 2.52 -5.37 -10.06
C GLY A 85 3.70 -6.28 -10.36
N SER A 86 3.41 -7.38 -11.06
CA SER A 86 4.40 -8.43 -11.35
C SER A 86 5.50 -7.97 -12.34
N ARG A 87 5.17 -7.06 -13.24
CA ARG A 87 6.07 -6.59 -14.32
C ARG A 87 6.81 -5.30 -13.98
N GLY A 88 6.53 -4.69 -12.80
CA GLY A 88 7.04 -3.37 -12.46
C GLY A 88 6.34 -2.24 -13.21
N ILE A 89 6.81 -1.01 -13.02
CA ILE A 89 6.31 0.15 -13.78
C ILE A 89 6.79 0.04 -15.23
N HIS A 90 5.85 -0.06 -16.15
CA HIS A 90 6.15 -0.06 -17.57
C HIS A 90 6.53 1.33 -18.03
N ILE A 91 7.60 1.43 -18.82
CA ILE A 91 8.09 2.68 -19.40
C ILE A 91 8.02 2.58 -20.91
N GLU A 92 7.27 3.47 -21.52
CA GLU A 92 7.11 3.60 -22.96
C GLU A 92 7.83 4.89 -23.43
N PRO A 93 9.07 4.80 -23.95
CA PRO A 93 9.80 5.95 -24.48
C PRO A 93 9.04 6.62 -25.61
N GLN A 94 9.04 7.95 -25.62
CA GLN A 94 8.41 8.77 -26.66
C GLN A 94 9.32 9.93 -27.08
N PRO A 95 10.52 9.64 -27.60
CA PRO A 95 11.35 10.69 -28.21
C PRO A 95 10.68 11.18 -29.49
N MET A 96 10.57 12.49 -29.66
CA MET A 96 9.95 13.09 -30.81
C MET A 96 11.04 13.70 -31.72
N ASN A 97 10.84 13.62 -33.02
CA ASN A 97 11.63 14.37 -33.99
C ASN A 97 11.18 15.84 -34.05
N ILE A 98 11.93 16.69 -34.76
CA ILE A 98 11.64 18.12 -34.88
C ILE A 98 10.26 18.37 -35.54
N SER A 99 9.72 17.40 -36.32
CA SER A 99 8.37 17.50 -36.90
C SER A 99 7.25 17.21 -35.90
N GLY A 100 7.58 16.73 -34.68
CA GLY A 100 6.62 16.43 -33.62
C GLY A 100 6.11 15.00 -33.62
N ASP A 101 6.62 14.15 -34.51
CA ASP A 101 6.28 12.72 -34.55
C ASP A 101 7.21 11.91 -33.66
N VAL A 102 6.70 10.83 -33.05
CA VAL A 102 7.52 9.94 -32.24
C VAL A 102 8.47 9.15 -33.13
N ASP A 103 9.76 9.17 -32.84
CA ASP A 103 10.74 8.30 -33.49
C ASP A 103 10.69 6.89 -32.92
N GLU A 104 9.96 6.01 -33.62
CA GLU A 104 9.78 4.62 -33.20
C GLU A 104 11.09 3.81 -33.24
N THR A 105 12.06 4.19 -34.10
CA THR A 105 13.35 3.49 -34.20
C THR A 105 14.18 3.74 -32.95
N LEU A 106 14.30 4.99 -32.56
CA LEU A 106 14.99 5.36 -31.29
C LEU A 106 14.25 4.80 -30.09
N ALA A 107 12.91 4.87 -30.06
CA ALA A 107 12.10 4.31 -28.97
C ALA A 107 12.32 2.79 -28.82
N GLU A 108 12.44 2.05 -29.92
CA GLU A 108 12.73 0.61 -29.90
C GLU A 108 14.15 0.32 -29.38
N GLN A 109 15.16 1.09 -29.79
CA GLN A 109 16.52 0.96 -29.26
C GLN A 109 16.54 1.20 -27.75
N ILE A 110 15.87 2.24 -27.27
CA ILE A 110 15.76 2.55 -25.85
C ILE A 110 15.07 1.40 -25.10
N ARG A 111 13.94 0.89 -25.61
CA ARG A 111 13.21 -0.23 -25.01
C ARG A 111 14.07 -1.48 -24.85
N LYS A 112 14.83 -1.83 -25.91
CA LYS A 112 15.71 -3.00 -25.90
C LYS A 112 16.80 -2.87 -24.83
N LYS A 113 17.52 -1.76 -24.83
CA LYS A 113 18.60 -1.52 -23.86
C LYS A 113 18.09 -1.37 -22.43
N TRP A 114 16.91 -0.77 -22.26
CA TRP A 114 16.23 -0.72 -20.96
C TRP A 114 15.86 -2.10 -20.45
N ALA A 115 15.37 -2.99 -21.31
CA ALA A 115 15.05 -4.37 -20.94
C ALA A 115 16.31 -5.16 -20.53
N GLU A 116 17.41 -5.02 -21.26
CA GLU A 116 18.71 -5.63 -20.92
C GLU A 116 19.18 -5.17 -19.54
N TRP A 117 19.20 -3.86 -19.28
CA TRP A 117 19.60 -3.30 -17.98
C TRP A 117 18.65 -3.72 -16.86
N SER A 118 17.36 -3.84 -17.11
CA SER A 118 16.32 -4.19 -16.12
C SER A 118 16.48 -5.60 -15.54
N ILE A 119 17.32 -6.45 -16.11
CA ILE A 119 17.57 -7.81 -15.60
C ILE A 119 18.30 -7.75 -14.26
N ARG A 120 19.29 -6.85 -14.12
CA ARG A 120 20.08 -6.65 -12.89
C ARG A 120 20.50 -5.19 -12.76
N PRO A 121 19.58 -4.30 -12.36
CA PRO A 121 19.81 -2.85 -12.34
C PRO A 121 20.56 -2.36 -11.11
N GLU A 122 20.75 -3.21 -10.10
CA GLU A 122 21.28 -2.81 -8.78
C GLU A 122 22.66 -3.40 -8.51
N VAL A 123 23.36 -2.79 -7.53
CA VAL A 123 24.79 -3.07 -7.27
C VAL A 123 25.07 -4.48 -6.78
N THR A 124 24.10 -5.15 -6.11
CA THR A 124 24.31 -6.52 -5.60
C THR A 124 24.03 -7.59 -6.66
N GLY A 125 23.36 -7.25 -7.75
CA GLY A 125 23.02 -8.15 -8.85
C GLY A 125 22.01 -9.24 -8.49
N GLN A 126 21.27 -9.09 -7.37
CA GLN A 126 20.32 -10.10 -6.89
C GLN A 126 18.91 -9.92 -7.45
N PHE A 127 18.48 -8.66 -7.67
CA PHE A 127 17.11 -8.33 -8.01
C PHE A 127 16.97 -7.90 -9.44
N THR A 128 15.88 -8.33 -10.08
CA THR A 128 15.40 -7.72 -11.30
C THR A 128 14.74 -6.36 -10.98
N ARG A 129 14.59 -5.49 -11.98
CA ARG A 129 13.94 -4.19 -11.79
C ARG A 129 12.53 -4.28 -11.16
N PRO A 130 11.62 -5.18 -11.63
CA PRO A 130 10.32 -5.32 -11.01
C PRO A 130 10.37 -5.78 -9.54
N GLU A 131 11.28 -6.69 -9.20
CA GLU A 131 11.48 -7.13 -7.82
C GLU A 131 11.99 -5.99 -6.94
N LEU A 132 13.00 -5.27 -7.44
CA LEU A 132 13.55 -4.11 -6.74
C LEU A 132 12.46 -3.04 -6.50
N GLU A 133 11.65 -2.71 -7.52
CA GLU A 133 10.56 -1.73 -7.39
C GLU A 133 9.52 -2.15 -6.34
N ARG A 134 9.15 -3.44 -6.26
CA ARG A 134 8.25 -3.94 -5.20
C ARG A 134 8.88 -3.82 -3.82
N MET A 135 10.15 -4.18 -3.66
CA MET A 135 10.85 -4.04 -2.39
C MET A 135 11.01 -2.58 -1.96
N LEU A 136 11.28 -1.67 -2.90
CA LEU A 136 11.33 -0.23 -2.65
C LEU A 136 9.96 0.30 -2.20
N LEU A 137 8.88 -0.14 -2.85
CA LEU A 137 7.52 0.20 -2.43
C LEU A 137 7.24 -0.33 -1.03
N ARG A 138 7.50 -1.61 -0.75
CA ARG A 138 7.28 -2.20 0.57
C ARG A 138 8.04 -1.45 1.67
N THR A 139 9.31 -1.17 1.43
CA THR A 139 10.14 -0.39 2.36
C THR A 139 9.56 1.01 2.58
N TRP A 140 9.14 1.70 1.52
CA TRP A 140 8.50 3.01 1.64
C TRP A 140 7.21 2.96 2.47
N LEU A 141 6.33 1.98 2.23
CA LEU A 141 5.07 1.82 2.96
C LEU A 141 5.30 1.41 4.42
N ARG A 142 6.16 0.41 4.65
CA ARG A 142 6.45 -0.15 5.96
C ARG A 142 7.27 0.79 6.83
N ASP A 143 8.42 1.24 6.32
CA ASP A 143 9.38 2.05 7.08
C ASP A 143 9.09 3.55 6.99
N GLY A 144 8.25 3.96 6.03
CA GLY A 144 7.86 5.36 5.81
C GLY A 144 8.71 6.10 4.81
N GLU A 145 9.90 5.60 4.46
CA GLU A 145 10.81 6.20 3.50
C GLU A 145 11.77 5.15 2.94
N VAL A 146 12.36 5.46 1.78
CA VAL A 146 13.41 4.66 1.14
C VAL A 146 14.38 5.58 0.42
N PHE A 147 15.64 5.18 0.36
CA PHE A 147 16.70 5.91 -0.33
C PHE A 147 17.26 5.06 -1.46
N ILE A 148 17.65 5.70 -2.57
CA ILE A 148 18.31 5.04 -3.68
C ILE A 148 19.47 5.92 -4.11
N GLN A 149 20.68 5.40 -3.99
CA GLN A 149 21.86 6.06 -4.54
C GLN A 149 22.00 5.69 -6.01
N LEU A 150 22.13 6.68 -6.87
CA LEU A 150 22.42 6.53 -8.30
C LEU A 150 23.94 6.40 -8.47
N VAL A 151 24.42 5.21 -8.82
CA VAL A 151 25.84 4.95 -9.04
C VAL A 151 26.14 5.09 -10.52
N ARG A 152 26.89 6.14 -10.86
CA ARG A 152 27.20 6.54 -12.25
C ARG A 152 28.68 6.40 -12.54
N GLY A 153 28.99 5.96 -13.73
CA GLY A 153 30.36 5.85 -14.22
C GLY A 153 31.15 4.70 -13.60
N THR A 154 32.43 4.64 -13.88
CA THR A 154 33.31 3.60 -13.39
C THR A 154 33.61 3.81 -11.88
N VAL A 155 33.23 2.85 -11.08
CA VAL A 155 33.46 2.84 -9.62
C VAL A 155 34.39 1.67 -9.27
N ALA A 156 35.39 1.92 -8.47
CA ALA A 156 36.35 0.90 -8.06
C ALA A 156 35.64 -0.23 -7.29
N GLY A 157 35.86 -1.46 -7.73
CA GLY A 157 35.27 -2.64 -7.11
C GLY A 157 33.81 -2.95 -7.55
N LEU A 158 33.19 -2.12 -8.36
CA LEU A 158 31.86 -2.37 -8.91
C LEU A 158 31.95 -2.68 -10.40
N LYS A 159 31.38 -3.82 -10.82
CA LYS A 159 31.14 -4.15 -12.22
C LYS A 159 29.64 -3.98 -12.50
N HIS A 160 29.30 -3.06 -13.39
CA HIS A 160 27.92 -2.89 -13.86
C HIS A 160 27.46 -4.14 -14.62
N SER A 161 26.17 -4.39 -14.62
CA SER A 161 25.56 -5.56 -15.28
C SER A 161 25.55 -5.46 -16.80
N THR A 162 25.65 -4.26 -17.34
CA THR A 162 25.67 -3.94 -18.78
C THR A 162 26.83 -2.97 -19.09
N ASP A 163 27.05 -2.71 -20.37
CA ASP A 163 28.03 -1.71 -20.81
C ASP A 163 27.62 -0.26 -20.46
N ILE A 164 26.38 -0.06 -20.06
CA ILE A 164 25.91 1.20 -19.50
C ILE A 164 26.39 1.31 -18.05
N ALA A 165 27.29 2.25 -17.79
CA ALA A 165 27.88 2.45 -16.47
C ALA A 165 26.92 3.11 -15.48
N PHE A 166 25.81 2.43 -15.17
CA PHE A 166 24.76 2.88 -14.26
C PHE A 166 24.17 1.73 -13.45
N SER A 167 24.12 1.87 -12.14
CA SER A 167 23.50 0.92 -11.22
C SER A 167 22.82 1.65 -10.07
N LEU A 168 21.90 0.98 -9.40
CA LEU A 168 21.15 1.49 -8.26
C LEU A 168 21.68 0.86 -6.97
N GLU A 169 21.90 1.65 -5.94
CA GLU A 169 22.14 1.17 -4.57
C GLU A 169 20.90 1.50 -3.73
N ALA A 170 20.07 0.49 -3.48
CA ALA A 170 18.89 0.64 -2.62
C ALA A 170 19.30 0.61 -1.16
N LEU A 171 18.82 1.56 -0.37
CA LEU A 171 19.20 1.74 1.03
C LEU A 171 17.96 1.83 1.90
N GLU A 172 17.90 1.01 2.94
CA GLU A 172 16.91 1.16 3.99
C GLU A 172 17.13 2.46 4.77
N PRO A 173 16.09 3.00 5.40
CA PRO A 173 16.18 4.26 6.15
C PRO A 173 17.24 4.30 7.23
N ASP A 174 17.66 3.14 7.74
CA ASP A 174 18.66 3.01 8.80
C ASP A 174 20.06 3.42 8.34
N PHE A 175 20.35 3.33 7.04
CA PHE A 175 21.61 3.80 6.48
C PHE A 175 21.78 5.32 6.57
N VAL A 176 20.67 6.08 6.73
CA VAL A 176 20.73 7.54 6.92
C VAL A 176 20.39 7.87 8.37
N PRO A 177 21.38 8.26 9.21
CA PRO A 177 21.20 8.40 10.65
C PRO A 177 20.13 9.44 11.01
N LEU A 178 19.16 9.05 11.84
CA LEU A 178 18.16 9.94 12.42
C LEU A 178 18.72 10.74 13.62
N ASN A 179 19.58 10.10 14.41
CA ASN A 179 20.13 10.65 15.65
C ASN A 179 21.46 11.36 15.39
N THR A 180 21.43 12.41 14.56
CA THR A 180 22.56 13.31 14.39
C THR A 180 22.50 14.46 15.39
N LEU A 181 23.66 15.07 15.67
CA LEU A 181 23.69 16.39 16.29
C LEU A 181 23.18 17.38 15.24
N ASP A 182 21.91 17.77 15.38
CA ASP A 182 21.27 18.66 14.43
C ASP A 182 21.89 20.05 14.55
N THR A 183 22.25 20.62 13.41
CA THR A 183 22.71 22.01 13.26
C THR A 183 21.71 22.77 12.39
N ALA A 184 21.95 24.05 12.16
CA ALA A 184 21.09 24.84 11.29
C ALA A 184 20.92 24.24 9.89
N ASN A 185 21.96 23.58 9.38
CA ASN A 185 22.00 23.03 8.01
C ASN A 185 21.99 21.50 7.94
N LEU A 186 22.28 20.79 9.03
CA LEU A 186 22.26 19.34 9.08
C LEU A 186 21.15 18.86 10.01
N ILE A 187 20.13 18.22 9.46
CA ILE A 187 18.98 17.72 10.22
C ILE A 187 18.77 16.24 9.86
N GLN A 188 18.88 15.35 10.85
CA GLN A 188 18.57 13.92 10.71
C GLN A 188 19.30 13.26 9.53
N GLY A 189 20.59 13.55 9.39
CA GLY A 189 21.44 12.99 8.33
C GLY A 189 21.32 13.67 6.97
N ILE A 190 20.49 14.69 6.83
CA ILE A 190 20.28 15.43 5.59
C ILE A 190 20.87 16.85 5.74
N GLU A 191 21.84 17.20 4.91
CA GLU A 191 22.37 18.54 4.80
C GLU A 191 21.50 19.39 3.88
N LEU A 192 21.12 20.58 4.32
CA LEU A 192 20.21 21.47 3.63
C LEU A 192 20.93 22.75 3.17
N ASP A 193 20.46 23.29 2.05
CA ASP A 193 20.86 24.63 1.59
C ASP A 193 20.07 25.76 2.31
N ALA A 194 20.31 27.00 1.92
CA ALA A 194 19.62 28.18 2.46
C ALA A 194 18.09 28.16 2.21
N TRP A 195 17.63 27.44 1.20
CA TRP A 195 16.21 27.25 0.85
C TRP A 195 15.61 25.98 1.46
N ARG A 196 16.36 25.31 2.34
CA ARG A 196 16.00 24.02 2.96
C ARG A 196 15.84 22.87 1.95
N ARG A 197 16.53 22.97 0.79
CA ARG A 197 16.62 21.84 -0.15
C ARG A 197 17.72 20.91 0.30
N PRO A 198 17.54 19.59 0.17
CA PRO A 198 18.62 18.63 0.39
C PRO A 198 19.82 18.93 -0.51
N LYS A 199 21.00 19.10 0.08
CA LYS A 199 22.28 19.31 -0.60
C LYS A 199 23.09 18.02 -0.61
N SER A 200 23.09 17.30 0.49
CA SER A 200 23.76 16.01 0.63
C SER A 200 23.12 15.15 1.72
N TYR A 201 23.41 13.87 1.67
CA TYR A 201 22.96 12.87 2.63
C TYR A 201 24.18 12.23 3.30
N ARG A 202 24.11 12.06 4.63
CA ARG A 202 25.06 11.28 5.40
C ARG A 202 24.60 9.84 5.37
N VAL A 203 25.45 8.92 4.86
CA VAL A 203 25.08 7.51 4.66
C VAL A 203 26.13 6.64 5.33
N TYR A 204 25.70 5.70 6.17
CA TYR A 204 26.59 4.68 6.70
C TYR A 204 27.13 3.80 5.57
N MET A 205 28.42 3.45 5.64
CA MET A 205 29.04 2.58 4.63
C MET A 205 28.68 1.11 4.84
N ASP A 206 28.44 0.74 6.09
CA ASP A 206 28.08 -0.61 6.51
C ASP A 206 26.68 -0.59 7.13
N ASN A 207 25.96 -1.73 7.08
CA ASN A 207 24.60 -1.82 7.64
C ASN A 207 24.64 -1.58 9.15
N PRO A 208 23.98 -0.52 9.67
CA PRO A 208 24.03 -0.18 11.08
C PRO A 208 23.33 -1.19 12.00
N LEU A 209 22.47 -2.06 11.44
CA LEU A 209 21.73 -3.08 12.19
C LEU A 209 22.46 -4.41 12.30
N GLU A 210 23.53 -4.62 11.53
CA GLU A 210 24.34 -5.84 11.59
C GLU A 210 25.40 -5.79 12.69
N ASN A 211 25.70 -6.97 13.28
CA ASN A 211 26.59 -7.08 14.42
C ASN A 211 28.11 -6.89 14.10
N ASN A 212 28.49 -6.94 12.83
CA ASN A 212 29.91 -6.78 12.38
C ASN A 212 30.22 -5.29 12.12
N ARG A 213 30.26 -4.50 13.17
CA ARG A 213 30.38 -3.04 13.04
C ARG A 213 31.84 -2.58 12.99
N THR A 214 32.17 -1.94 11.90
CA THR A 214 33.16 -0.87 11.93
C THR A 214 32.40 0.41 12.22
N PHE A 215 32.28 0.77 13.50
CA PHE A 215 31.49 1.92 13.94
C PHE A 215 31.90 3.20 13.20
N GLY A 216 30.92 3.85 12.56
CA GLY A 216 31.00 5.27 12.29
C GLY A 216 31.55 5.69 10.94
N ARG A 217 31.86 4.80 10.00
CA ARG A 217 32.25 5.23 8.65
C ARG A 217 31.00 5.74 7.91
N VAL A 218 30.99 7.05 7.68
CA VAL A 218 29.89 7.73 6.97
C VAL A 218 30.44 8.30 5.68
N LYS A 219 29.79 7.98 4.56
CA LYS A 219 30.00 8.66 3.27
C LYS A 219 29.01 9.81 3.14
N THR A 220 29.41 10.86 2.44
CA THR A 220 28.51 11.97 2.08
C THR A 220 28.13 11.80 0.62
N VAL A 221 26.84 11.64 0.35
CA VAL A 221 26.28 11.47 -0.99
C VAL A 221 25.61 12.78 -1.41
N PRO A 222 26.00 13.41 -2.52
CA PRO A 222 25.33 14.58 -3.05
C PRO A 222 23.84 14.29 -3.35
N ALA A 223 22.97 15.27 -3.14
CA ALA A 223 21.53 15.09 -3.35
C ALA A 223 21.16 14.74 -4.80
N GLU A 224 21.95 15.18 -5.77
CA GLU A 224 21.79 14.81 -7.19
C GLU A 224 21.99 13.32 -7.48
N ASN A 225 22.69 12.61 -6.58
CA ASN A 225 22.94 11.16 -6.65
C ASN A 225 22.06 10.37 -5.68
N MET A 226 21.08 11.01 -5.02
CA MET A 226 20.23 10.34 -4.03
C MET A 226 18.76 10.62 -4.32
N LEU A 227 18.02 9.58 -4.60
CA LEU A 227 16.56 9.64 -4.60
C LEU A 227 16.05 9.34 -3.18
N HIS A 228 15.15 10.16 -2.69
CA HIS A 228 14.54 10.02 -1.39
C HIS A 228 13.02 10.07 -1.51
N LEU A 229 12.37 8.93 -1.36
CA LEU A 229 10.92 8.81 -1.32
C LEU A 229 10.46 8.64 0.12
N ALA A 230 9.60 9.53 0.60
CA ALA A 230 9.16 9.55 2.01
C ALA A 230 7.69 9.96 2.15
N PHE A 231 6.98 9.33 3.09
CA PHE A 231 5.66 9.77 3.51
C PHE A 231 5.75 11.04 4.36
N LYS A 232 5.40 12.17 3.76
CA LYS A 232 5.42 13.49 4.39
C LYS A 232 3.99 13.99 4.57
N LYS A 233 3.63 14.30 5.81
CA LYS A 233 2.30 14.84 6.17
C LYS A 233 2.32 16.34 6.49
N ARG A 234 3.52 16.91 6.67
CA ARG A 234 3.73 18.34 6.93
C ARG A 234 4.75 18.90 5.95
N LEU A 235 4.53 20.14 5.47
CA LEU A 235 5.33 20.75 4.39
C LEU A 235 6.84 20.79 4.68
N HIS A 236 7.24 20.99 5.93
CA HIS A 236 8.66 21.08 6.32
C HIS A 236 9.21 19.78 6.91
N GLN A 237 8.50 18.69 6.76
CA GLN A 237 8.95 17.37 7.17
C GLN A 237 10.03 16.85 6.22
N LEU A 238 11.16 16.42 6.76
CA LEU A 238 12.27 15.88 5.99
C LEU A 238 12.19 14.37 5.85
N ARG A 239 12.05 13.66 6.98
CA ARG A 239 12.06 12.20 7.03
C ARG A 239 10.62 11.64 7.01
N GLY A 240 10.47 10.41 6.53
CA GLY A 240 9.21 9.72 6.43
C GLY A 240 8.75 9.06 7.72
N VAL A 241 7.46 8.71 7.77
CA VAL A 241 6.85 7.91 8.85
C VAL A 241 6.02 6.80 8.21
N SER A 242 6.10 5.58 8.75
CA SER A 242 5.37 4.40 8.26
C SER A 242 3.91 4.71 7.93
N MET A 243 3.41 4.19 6.83
CA MET A 243 1.99 4.24 6.49
C MET A 243 1.12 3.61 7.60
N LEU A 244 1.66 2.62 8.28
CA LEU A 244 0.97 1.87 9.33
C LEU A 244 0.83 2.62 10.66
N HIS A 245 1.50 3.79 10.84
CA HIS A 245 1.57 4.51 12.12
C HIS A 245 0.21 4.74 12.81
N GLY A 246 -0.86 4.91 12.03
CA GLY A 246 -2.21 5.15 12.56
C GLY A 246 -2.96 3.88 12.96
N VAL A 247 -2.47 2.71 12.58
CA VAL A 247 -3.15 1.42 12.79
C VAL A 247 -2.33 0.42 13.59
N ILE A 248 -1.04 0.70 13.88
CA ILE A 248 -0.13 -0.20 14.60
C ILE A 248 -0.75 -0.71 15.91
N VAL A 249 -1.19 0.21 16.78
CA VAL A 249 -1.75 -0.16 18.09
C VAL A 249 -3.01 -1.01 17.93
N ARG A 250 -3.90 -0.61 17.01
CA ARG A 250 -5.14 -1.35 16.73
C ARG A 250 -4.88 -2.77 16.24
N LEU A 251 -3.89 -2.95 15.39
CA LEU A 251 -3.51 -4.26 14.86
C LEU A 251 -2.87 -5.15 15.93
N ALA A 252 -2.03 -4.58 16.79
CA ALA A 252 -1.47 -5.29 17.92
C ALA A 252 -2.57 -5.76 18.89
N ASP A 253 -3.46 -4.84 19.28
CA ASP A 253 -4.60 -5.16 20.16
C ASP A 253 -5.52 -6.24 19.56
N LEU A 254 -5.75 -6.20 18.25
CA LEU A 254 -6.56 -7.20 17.56
C LEU A 254 -5.91 -8.58 17.63
N LYS A 255 -4.61 -8.67 17.37
CA LYS A 255 -3.86 -9.94 17.45
C LYS A 255 -3.89 -10.53 18.87
N ASP A 256 -3.63 -9.70 19.87
CA ASP A 256 -3.64 -10.14 21.27
C ASP A 256 -5.03 -10.60 21.72
N TYR A 257 -6.08 -9.93 21.24
CA TYR A 257 -7.45 -10.33 21.49
C TYR A 257 -7.79 -11.67 20.83
N GLU A 258 -7.46 -11.85 19.56
CA GLU A 258 -7.68 -13.12 18.83
C GLU A 258 -6.89 -14.27 19.47
N GLU A 259 -5.67 -14.02 19.97
CA GLU A 259 -4.90 -15.03 20.69
C GLU A 259 -5.54 -15.40 22.02
N SER A 260 -6.00 -14.42 22.78
CA SER A 260 -6.71 -14.63 24.04
C SER A 260 -7.99 -15.45 23.84
N GLU A 261 -8.76 -15.19 22.77
CA GLU A 261 -9.95 -15.99 22.44
C GLU A 261 -9.60 -17.43 22.04
N ARG A 262 -8.53 -17.61 21.28
CA ARG A 262 -8.05 -18.96 20.90
C ARG A 262 -7.58 -19.77 22.13
N VAL A 263 -6.89 -19.10 23.06
CA VAL A 263 -6.46 -19.73 24.33
C VAL A 263 -7.68 -20.09 25.18
N ALA A 264 -8.64 -19.16 25.33
CA ALA A 264 -9.86 -19.39 26.08
C ALA A 264 -10.69 -20.54 25.48
N ALA A 265 -10.79 -20.61 24.14
CA ALA A 265 -11.46 -21.70 23.46
C ALA A 265 -10.78 -23.08 23.71
N ARG A 266 -9.42 -23.10 23.69
CA ARG A 266 -8.65 -24.31 23.99
C ARG A 266 -8.87 -24.78 25.45
N ILE A 267 -8.82 -23.84 26.38
CA ILE A 267 -9.08 -24.13 27.80
C ILE A 267 -10.52 -24.65 27.97
N ALA A 268 -11.50 -23.98 27.34
CA ALA A 268 -12.89 -24.40 27.38
C ALA A 268 -13.13 -25.80 26.80
N ALA A 269 -12.39 -26.17 25.77
CA ALA A 269 -12.45 -27.50 25.18
C ALA A 269 -11.74 -28.57 26.03
N ALA A 270 -10.74 -28.17 26.83
CA ALA A 270 -10.01 -29.09 27.70
C ALA A 270 -10.69 -29.32 29.04
N PHE A 271 -11.40 -28.32 29.59
CA PHE A 271 -12.07 -28.41 30.87
C PHE A 271 -13.55 -28.63 30.66
N THR A 272 -13.99 -29.90 30.90
CA THR A 272 -15.38 -30.28 30.77
C THR A 272 -16.16 -30.21 32.10
N MET A 273 -15.49 -30.38 33.21
CA MET A 273 -16.14 -30.45 34.52
C MET A 273 -15.25 -29.98 35.68
N TYR A 274 -15.85 -29.52 36.74
CA TYR A 274 -15.19 -29.28 38.03
C TYR A 274 -16.05 -29.80 39.16
N ILE A 275 -15.41 -30.28 40.21
CA ILE A 275 -16.10 -30.71 41.41
C ILE A 275 -16.22 -29.51 42.35
N LYS A 276 -17.46 -29.14 42.65
CA LYS A 276 -17.78 -28.13 43.64
C LYS A 276 -17.88 -28.79 44.99
N LYS A 277 -17.00 -28.44 45.91
CA LYS A 277 -17.09 -28.91 47.30
C LYS A 277 -18.12 -28.06 48.05
N GLY A 278 -19.08 -28.70 48.72
CA GLY A 278 -20.08 -28.04 49.55
C GLY A 278 -19.47 -27.41 50.80
N ASP A 279 -20.35 -27.02 51.76
CA ASP A 279 -19.99 -26.28 52.96
C ASP A 279 -18.95 -27.05 53.82
N ALA A 280 -17.87 -26.31 54.20
CA ALA A 280 -16.77 -26.87 55.01
C ALA A 280 -17.17 -27.46 56.37
N GLY A 281 -18.41 -27.24 56.79
CA GLY A 281 -18.94 -27.76 58.01
C GLY A 281 -19.39 -29.28 57.99
N SER A 282 -19.41 -29.89 56.83
CA SER A 282 -19.79 -31.26 56.59
C SER A 282 -18.64 -32.26 56.44
N TYR A 283 -17.42 -31.77 56.53
CA TYR A 283 -16.23 -32.63 56.50
C TYR A 283 -15.90 -33.11 57.88
N ASP A 284 -15.98 -34.42 58.11
CA ASP A 284 -15.48 -35.09 59.33
C ASP A 284 -13.99 -34.77 59.49
N MET A 285 -13.63 -34.23 60.65
CA MET A 285 -12.25 -33.85 60.99
C MET A 285 -11.34 -35.07 61.31
N ASP A 286 -11.74 -36.28 60.96
CA ASP A 286 -11.00 -37.52 61.25
C ASP A 286 -10.32 -38.06 59.95
N ASP A 287 -9.70 -37.21 59.14
CA ASP A 287 -8.78 -37.68 58.09
C ASP A 287 -7.36 -37.40 58.55
N ASP A 288 -6.70 -38.41 59.10
CA ASP A 288 -5.26 -38.43 59.38
C ASP A 288 -4.49 -38.02 58.07
N GLY A 289 -3.69 -37.02 58.17
CA GLY A 289 -2.67 -36.47 57.27
C GLY A 289 -2.09 -37.35 56.15
N GLY A 290 -2.89 -38.02 55.38
CA GLY A 290 -2.52 -38.78 54.19
C GLY A 290 -2.77 -37.97 52.94
N SER A 291 -1.73 -37.82 52.14
CA SER A 291 -1.62 -37.26 50.80
C SER A 291 -2.95 -36.88 50.13
N GLN A 292 -3.06 -35.64 49.67
CA GLN A 292 -4.13 -35.26 48.73
C GLN A 292 -4.07 -36.22 47.53
N ASP A 293 -4.88 -37.28 47.60
CA ASP A 293 -5.10 -38.12 46.42
C ASP A 293 -5.75 -37.25 45.35
N LEU A 294 -4.95 -36.88 44.37
CA LEU A 294 -5.44 -36.31 43.10
C LEU A 294 -6.28 -37.41 42.46
N ARG A 295 -7.63 -37.31 42.60
CA ARG A 295 -8.53 -38.21 41.90
C ARG A 295 -8.39 -37.95 40.40
N GLU A 296 -7.90 -38.90 39.65
CA GLU A 296 -7.92 -38.91 38.19
C GLU A 296 -9.25 -39.53 37.74
N PHE A 297 -10.06 -38.76 37.04
CA PHE A 297 -11.27 -39.24 36.39
C PHE A 297 -10.99 -39.47 34.91
N ASP A 298 -11.16 -40.71 34.50
CA ASP A 298 -11.06 -41.05 33.07
C ASP A 298 -12.38 -40.66 32.38
N ILE A 299 -12.37 -39.56 31.66
CA ILE A 299 -13.57 -38.98 31.06
C ILE A 299 -13.72 -39.54 29.63
N ALA A 300 -14.54 -40.55 29.48
CA ALA A 300 -14.98 -41.05 28.18
C ALA A 300 -16.37 -40.49 27.82
N PRO A 301 -16.72 -40.33 26.54
CA PRO A 301 -18.07 -39.94 26.12
C PRO A 301 -19.11 -40.94 26.67
N GLY A 302 -20.03 -40.44 27.52
CA GLY A 302 -21.02 -41.27 28.18
C GLY A 302 -20.60 -41.87 29.52
N ALA A 303 -19.45 -41.45 30.10
CA ALA A 303 -19.03 -41.86 31.41
C ALA A 303 -20.03 -41.38 32.49
N LEU A 304 -20.44 -42.28 33.36
CA LEU A 304 -21.27 -41.96 34.52
C LEU A 304 -20.33 -41.79 35.71
N ILE A 305 -20.35 -40.61 36.33
CA ILE A 305 -19.53 -40.31 37.50
C ILE A 305 -20.40 -40.52 38.72
N ASP A 306 -20.23 -41.65 39.42
CA ASP A 306 -20.97 -42.04 40.59
C ASP A 306 -20.13 -41.99 41.89
N ASP A 307 -18.83 -41.63 41.78
CA ASP A 307 -17.89 -41.61 42.92
C ASP A 307 -17.75 -40.19 43.52
N LEU A 308 -18.91 -39.57 43.81
CA LEU A 308 -18.97 -38.29 44.50
C LEU A 308 -19.13 -38.45 45.99
N LYS A 309 -18.33 -37.71 46.78
CA LYS A 309 -18.51 -37.70 48.25
C LYS A 309 -19.76 -36.88 48.64
N PRO A 310 -20.39 -37.16 49.79
CA PRO A 310 -21.51 -36.36 50.25
C PRO A 310 -21.17 -34.89 50.36
N GLY A 311 -21.94 -34.01 49.64
CA GLY A 311 -21.72 -32.58 49.59
C GLY A 311 -20.87 -32.12 48.39
N GLU A 312 -20.37 -33.03 47.56
CA GLU A 312 -19.75 -32.68 46.28
C GLU A 312 -20.81 -32.59 45.17
N ASP A 313 -20.70 -31.58 44.35
CA ASP A 313 -21.55 -31.38 43.17
C ASP A 313 -20.67 -31.20 41.93
N ILE A 314 -21.14 -31.67 40.79
CA ILE A 314 -20.43 -31.52 39.53
C ILE A 314 -20.94 -30.28 38.80
N GLY A 315 -20.08 -29.29 38.65
CA GLY A 315 -20.34 -28.16 37.81
C GLY A 315 -19.79 -28.39 36.41
N LEU A 316 -20.63 -28.21 35.40
CA LEU A 316 -20.16 -28.07 34.03
C LEU A 316 -19.62 -26.66 33.84
N ILE A 317 -18.42 -26.53 33.32
CA ILE A 317 -17.93 -25.22 32.88
C ILE A 317 -18.65 -24.86 31.59
N ASN A 318 -19.77 -24.19 31.72
CA ASN A 318 -20.41 -23.54 30.58
C ASN A 318 -19.55 -22.33 30.15
N SER A 319 -18.60 -22.58 29.31
CA SER A 319 -17.87 -21.51 28.64
C SER A 319 -18.77 -20.90 27.59
N ASN A 320 -19.14 -19.62 27.71
CA ASN A 320 -19.77 -18.85 26.65
C ASN A 320 -18.75 -18.51 25.52
N ARG A 321 -17.76 -19.36 25.33
CA ARG A 321 -16.70 -19.21 24.31
C ARG A 321 -16.87 -20.27 23.23
N PRO A 322 -16.65 -19.93 21.95
CA PRO A 322 -16.17 -18.62 21.42
C PRO A 322 -17.24 -17.53 21.54
N ASN A 323 -16.78 -16.30 21.76
CA ASN A 323 -17.65 -15.15 21.90
C ASN A 323 -18.43 -14.89 20.60
N VAL A 324 -19.76 -14.88 20.65
CA VAL A 324 -20.63 -14.63 19.48
C VAL A 324 -20.36 -13.28 18.82
N ASN A 325 -19.85 -12.30 19.55
CA ASN A 325 -19.53 -10.97 19.06
C ASN A 325 -18.11 -10.84 18.48
N LEU A 326 -17.29 -11.90 18.51
CA LEU A 326 -15.90 -11.88 18.03
C LEU A 326 -15.83 -11.43 16.57
N GLU A 327 -16.65 -12.00 15.72
CA GLU A 327 -16.69 -11.68 14.29
C GLU A 327 -17.06 -10.21 14.05
N THR A 328 -18.12 -9.73 14.69
CA THR A 328 -18.55 -8.33 14.55
C THR A 328 -17.49 -7.35 15.03
N PHE A 329 -16.85 -7.63 16.15
CA PHE A 329 -15.74 -6.83 16.68
C PHE A 329 -14.56 -6.83 15.70
N ARG A 330 -14.12 -8.01 15.26
CA ARG A 330 -13.04 -8.20 14.30
C ARG A 330 -13.29 -7.41 13.02
N ASN A 331 -14.48 -7.56 12.46
CA ASN A 331 -14.87 -6.86 11.22
C ASN A 331 -14.85 -5.33 11.40
N GLY A 332 -15.27 -4.82 12.55
CA GLY A 332 -15.15 -3.40 12.90
C GLY A 332 -13.70 -2.91 12.93
N GLN A 333 -12.80 -3.69 13.53
CA GLN A 333 -11.36 -3.37 13.57
C GLN A 333 -10.73 -3.40 12.17
N LEU A 334 -11.07 -4.39 11.35
CA LEU A 334 -10.58 -4.50 9.97
C LEU A 334 -11.05 -3.35 9.07
N ARG A 335 -12.32 -2.91 9.20
CA ARG A 335 -12.83 -1.73 8.47
C ARG A 335 -12.08 -0.46 8.85
N ALA A 336 -11.80 -0.25 10.14
CA ALA A 336 -11.02 0.90 10.59
C ALA A 336 -9.54 0.81 10.12
N THR A 337 -8.97 -0.39 10.05
CA THR A 337 -7.63 -0.63 9.50
C THR A 337 -7.62 -0.33 8.00
N ALA A 338 -8.61 -0.79 7.25
CA ALA A 338 -8.78 -0.51 5.83
C ALA A 338 -8.80 1.00 5.55
N ALA A 339 -9.62 1.74 6.30
CA ALA A 339 -9.69 3.20 6.21
C ALA A 339 -8.34 3.88 6.51
N GLY A 340 -7.57 3.37 7.47
CA GLY A 340 -6.25 3.91 7.85
C GLY A 340 -5.12 3.60 6.87
N THR A 341 -5.27 2.53 6.06
CA THR A 341 -4.23 2.03 5.16
C THR A 341 -4.55 2.21 3.67
N ARG A 342 -5.64 2.91 3.32
CA ARG A 342 -6.12 3.07 1.93
C ARG A 342 -6.40 1.74 1.23
N SER A 343 -6.73 0.70 1.97
CA SER A 343 -7.05 -0.62 1.46
C SER A 343 -8.55 -0.87 1.53
N SER A 344 -9.06 -1.81 0.74
CA SER A 344 -10.46 -2.22 0.83
C SER A 344 -10.66 -3.22 1.98
N TYR A 345 -11.79 -3.13 2.68
CA TYR A 345 -12.15 -4.10 3.71
C TYR A 345 -12.24 -5.52 3.15
N SER A 346 -12.94 -5.69 2.03
CA SER A 346 -13.10 -7.00 1.38
C SER A 346 -11.76 -7.64 1.01
N SER A 347 -10.79 -6.85 0.59
CA SER A 347 -9.44 -7.32 0.26
C SER A 347 -8.65 -7.76 1.48
N ILE A 348 -8.75 -7.02 2.62
CA ILE A 348 -8.06 -7.33 3.87
C ILE A 348 -8.68 -8.53 4.56
N ALA A 349 -10.01 -8.53 4.68
CA ALA A 349 -10.76 -9.58 5.36
C ALA A 349 -10.92 -10.85 4.51
N ARG A 350 -10.64 -10.79 3.19
CA ARG A 350 -10.99 -11.83 2.22
C ARG A 350 -12.49 -12.16 2.25
N ASP A 351 -13.30 -11.17 2.61
CA ASP A 351 -14.75 -11.27 2.71
C ASP A 351 -15.39 -10.58 1.51
N TYR A 352 -15.95 -11.38 0.62
CA TYR A 352 -16.61 -10.92 -0.60
C TYR A 352 -18.13 -11.06 -0.53
N ASN A 353 -18.69 -11.13 0.68
CA ASN A 353 -20.13 -11.22 0.95
C ASN A 353 -20.81 -9.84 0.77
N GLY A 354 -20.96 -9.40 -0.47
CA GLY A 354 -21.58 -8.13 -0.80
C GLY A 354 -22.32 -8.18 -2.13
N THR A 355 -23.14 -7.18 -2.42
CA THR A 355 -23.73 -7.05 -3.75
C THR A 355 -22.63 -6.69 -4.76
N TYR A 356 -22.81 -7.13 -6.01
CA TYR A 356 -21.90 -6.79 -7.12
C TYR A 356 -21.62 -5.28 -7.20
N SER A 357 -22.66 -4.45 -7.02
CA SER A 357 -22.52 -3.00 -7.08
C SER A 357 -21.65 -2.44 -5.95
N SER A 358 -21.81 -2.94 -4.73
CA SER A 358 -20.99 -2.49 -3.58
C SER A 358 -19.52 -2.90 -3.71
N GLN A 359 -19.28 -4.13 -4.16
CA GLN A 359 -17.90 -4.61 -4.39
C GLN A 359 -17.21 -3.86 -5.53
N ARG A 360 -17.97 -3.54 -6.59
CA ARG A 360 -17.47 -2.71 -7.68
C ARG A 360 -17.10 -1.30 -7.20
N GLN A 361 -17.95 -0.68 -6.40
CA GLN A 361 -17.69 0.66 -5.84
C GLN A 361 -16.43 0.65 -4.98
N GLU A 362 -16.29 -0.35 -4.10
CA GLU A 362 -15.12 -0.51 -3.24
C GLU A 362 -13.84 -0.71 -4.07
N LEU A 363 -13.91 -1.48 -5.17
CA LEU A 363 -12.77 -1.69 -6.05
C LEU A 363 -12.34 -0.39 -6.74
N VAL A 364 -13.29 0.39 -7.28
CA VAL A 364 -13.02 1.67 -7.94
C VAL A 364 -12.36 2.64 -6.96
N GLU A 365 -12.92 2.82 -5.76
CA GLU A 365 -12.37 3.70 -4.73
C GLU A 365 -10.95 3.28 -4.29
N SER A 366 -10.73 1.98 -4.15
CA SER A 366 -9.40 1.46 -3.79
C SER A 366 -8.36 1.74 -4.87
N PHE A 367 -8.73 1.62 -6.15
CA PHE A 367 -7.83 1.91 -7.25
C PHE A 367 -7.46 3.39 -7.37
N GLU A 368 -8.34 4.31 -6.99
CA GLU A 368 -7.99 5.73 -6.87
C GLU A 368 -6.88 5.93 -5.83
N GLY A 369 -6.98 5.24 -4.68
CA GLY A 369 -5.94 5.25 -3.66
C GLY A 369 -4.60 4.67 -4.14
N TYR A 370 -4.63 3.58 -4.90
CA TYR A 370 -3.44 2.96 -5.46
C TYR A 370 -2.79 3.82 -6.55
N SER A 371 -3.59 4.48 -7.39
CA SER A 371 -3.08 5.36 -8.45
C SER A 371 -2.28 6.54 -7.87
N VAL A 372 -2.72 7.12 -6.75
CA VAL A 372 -1.97 8.19 -6.06
C VAL A 372 -0.60 7.70 -5.58
N LEU A 373 -0.52 6.47 -5.04
CA LEU A 373 0.77 5.89 -4.62
C LEU A 373 1.65 5.58 -5.83
N GLN A 374 1.07 5.05 -6.91
CA GLN A 374 1.75 4.76 -8.16
C GLN A 374 2.33 6.02 -8.80
N ASP A 375 1.52 7.10 -8.91
CA ASP A 375 1.98 8.38 -9.47
C ASP A 375 3.11 8.99 -8.62
N THR A 376 3.00 8.88 -7.29
CA THR A 376 4.05 9.33 -6.40
C THR A 376 5.34 8.53 -6.60
N PHE A 377 5.24 7.20 -6.69
CA PHE A 377 6.38 6.32 -6.94
C PHE A 377 7.02 6.62 -8.30
N VAL A 378 6.22 6.75 -9.35
CA VAL A 378 6.69 7.11 -10.69
C VAL A 378 7.41 8.46 -10.68
N ALA A 379 6.82 9.48 -10.05
CA ALA A 379 7.39 10.82 -10.02
C ALA A 379 8.75 10.88 -9.31
N HIS A 380 8.91 10.16 -8.21
CA HIS A 380 10.10 10.24 -7.36
C HIS A 380 11.14 9.16 -7.63
N ILE A 381 10.75 8.02 -8.21
CA ILE A 381 11.64 6.87 -8.42
C ILE A 381 11.77 6.55 -9.91
N SER A 382 10.71 6.06 -10.56
CA SER A 382 10.83 5.50 -11.92
C SER A 382 11.28 6.53 -12.95
N ARG A 383 10.72 7.74 -12.93
CA ARG A 383 11.07 8.82 -13.87
C ARG A 383 12.51 9.32 -13.68
N PRO A 384 13.00 9.64 -12.48
CA PRO A 384 14.41 10.02 -12.28
C PRO A 384 15.38 8.91 -12.68
N ILE A 385 15.09 7.64 -12.33
CA ILE A 385 15.94 6.50 -12.72
C ILE A 385 16.03 6.39 -14.24
N TYR A 386 14.90 6.43 -14.94
CA TYR A 386 14.87 6.34 -16.40
C TYR A 386 15.67 7.46 -17.06
N ARG A 387 15.51 8.69 -16.59
CA ARG A 387 16.24 9.85 -17.13
C ARG A 387 17.74 9.74 -16.94
N GLU A 388 18.19 9.35 -15.77
CA GLU A 388 19.63 9.20 -15.49
C GLU A 388 20.22 7.99 -16.21
N TRP A 389 19.48 6.88 -16.29
CA TRP A 389 19.88 5.71 -17.07
C TRP A 389 20.05 6.08 -18.56
N LEU A 390 19.07 6.77 -19.14
CA LEU A 390 19.14 7.17 -20.56
C LEU A 390 20.31 8.11 -20.84
N LYS A 391 20.60 9.07 -19.93
CA LYS A 391 21.80 9.90 -20.02
C LYS A 391 23.08 9.05 -20.06
N MET A 392 23.19 8.09 -19.16
CA MET A 392 24.35 7.21 -19.09
C MET A 392 24.45 6.30 -20.32
N ALA A 393 23.32 5.82 -20.85
CA ALA A 393 23.27 5.02 -22.08
C ALA A 393 23.75 5.80 -23.31
N ILE A 394 23.43 7.08 -23.38
CA ILE A 394 23.93 7.96 -24.44
C ILE A 394 25.42 8.24 -24.26
N VAL A 395 25.85 8.56 -23.04
CA VAL A 395 27.26 8.82 -22.74
C VAL A 395 28.15 7.61 -22.99
N SER A 396 27.67 6.40 -22.71
CA SER A 396 28.40 5.15 -23.02
C SER A 396 28.35 4.73 -24.50
N GLY A 397 27.63 5.46 -25.35
CA GLY A 397 27.53 5.16 -26.79
C GLY A 397 26.60 4.00 -27.13
N GLU A 398 25.89 3.45 -26.15
CA GLU A 398 24.94 2.33 -26.35
C GLU A 398 23.64 2.76 -27.05
N ILE A 399 23.32 4.06 -26.98
CA ILE A 399 22.19 4.66 -27.67
C ILE A 399 22.71 5.86 -28.46
N ASN A 400 22.52 5.80 -29.77
CA ASN A 400 22.87 6.89 -30.67
C ASN A 400 21.63 7.73 -30.95
N VAL A 401 21.65 8.99 -30.54
CA VAL A 401 20.55 9.92 -30.76
C VAL A 401 20.67 10.54 -32.13
N PRO A 402 19.66 10.38 -33.02
CA PRO A 402 19.63 11.05 -34.31
C PRO A 402 19.64 12.58 -34.19
N VAL A 403 20.17 13.27 -35.19
CA VAL A 403 20.31 14.75 -35.19
C VAL A 403 18.96 15.47 -35.27
N ASP A 404 17.95 14.81 -35.82
CA ASP A 404 16.59 15.30 -36.01
C ASP A 404 15.67 15.12 -34.78
N ILE A 405 16.17 14.57 -33.67
CA ILE A 405 15.43 14.47 -32.43
C ILE A 405 15.38 15.83 -31.71
N ASP A 406 14.17 16.20 -31.25
CA ASP A 406 14.00 17.33 -30.34
C ASP A 406 14.60 17.02 -28.97
N PRO A 407 15.67 17.75 -28.55
CA PRO A 407 16.32 17.49 -27.26
C PRO A 407 15.38 17.61 -26.05
N ALA A 408 14.31 18.41 -26.14
CA ALA A 408 13.35 18.58 -25.07
C ALA A 408 12.47 17.32 -24.88
N SER A 409 12.25 16.58 -25.95
CA SER A 409 11.43 15.36 -25.95
C SER A 409 12.21 14.08 -25.63
N LEU A 410 13.54 14.10 -25.74
CA LEU A 410 14.40 12.91 -25.62
C LEU A 410 14.12 12.04 -24.38
N TYR A 411 13.81 12.69 -23.27
CA TYR A 411 13.53 12.02 -21.99
C TYR A 411 12.04 11.81 -21.73
N ASN A 412 11.18 12.05 -22.72
CA ASN A 412 9.75 11.84 -22.58
C ASN A 412 9.44 10.35 -22.61
N ALA A 413 8.60 9.94 -21.67
CA ALA A 413 8.09 8.58 -21.62
C ALA A 413 6.73 8.55 -20.92
N VAL A 414 5.90 7.60 -21.30
CA VAL A 414 4.67 7.26 -20.60
C VAL A 414 4.98 6.17 -19.59
N TYR A 415 4.53 6.39 -18.36
CA TYR A 415 4.70 5.44 -17.27
C TYR A 415 3.36 4.82 -16.94
N SER A 416 3.29 3.50 -16.89
CA SER A 416 2.07 2.77 -16.55
C SER A 416 2.39 1.59 -15.63
N GLY A 417 1.62 1.49 -14.55
CA GLY A 417 1.63 0.33 -13.69
C GLY A 417 0.35 -0.49 -13.85
N PRO A 418 0.01 -1.32 -12.87
CA PRO A 418 -1.23 -2.08 -12.88
C PRO A 418 -2.44 -1.17 -13.02
N VAL A 419 -3.35 -1.57 -13.89
CA VAL A 419 -4.63 -0.89 -14.11
C VAL A 419 -5.75 -1.63 -13.37
N MET A 420 -6.87 -0.96 -13.18
CA MET A 420 -8.06 -1.61 -12.61
C MET A 420 -8.47 -2.80 -13.49
N PRO A 421 -8.59 -4.02 -12.96
CA PRO A 421 -9.04 -5.16 -13.75
C PRO A 421 -10.48 -4.94 -14.21
N TRP A 422 -10.75 -5.35 -15.44
CA TRP A 422 -12.11 -5.34 -15.97
C TRP A 422 -12.96 -6.38 -15.24
N ILE A 423 -14.08 -5.93 -14.68
CA ILE A 423 -14.98 -6.80 -13.93
C ILE A 423 -15.90 -7.56 -14.89
N ASP A 424 -16.37 -6.86 -15.94
CA ASP A 424 -17.15 -7.44 -17.05
C ASP A 424 -16.43 -7.09 -18.37
N PRO A 425 -15.52 -7.95 -18.85
CA PRO A 425 -14.72 -7.65 -20.01
C PRO A 425 -15.52 -7.34 -21.27
N ALA A 426 -16.69 -7.97 -21.45
CA ALA A 426 -17.51 -7.77 -22.62
C ALA A 426 -18.17 -6.37 -22.62
N LYS A 427 -18.76 -5.97 -21.52
CA LYS A 427 -19.38 -4.63 -21.39
C LYS A 427 -18.35 -3.53 -21.43
N GLU A 428 -17.19 -3.72 -20.81
CA GLU A 428 -16.13 -2.73 -20.81
C GLU A 428 -15.50 -2.58 -22.21
N ALA A 429 -15.28 -3.67 -22.91
CA ALA A 429 -14.80 -3.64 -24.31
C ALA A 429 -15.80 -2.91 -25.22
N GLN A 430 -17.11 -3.15 -25.04
CA GLN A 430 -18.13 -2.46 -25.78
C GLN A 430 -18.16 -0.96 -25.43
N ALA A 431 -18.05 -0.61 -24.16
CA ALA A 431 -18.01 0.78 -23.72
C ALA A 431 -16.79 1.52 -24.32
N TRP A 432 -15.62 0.89 -24.35
CA TRP A 432 -14.43 1.45 -25.00
C TRP A 432 -14.65 1.65 -26.50
N LYS A 433 -15.24 0.66 -27.18
CA LYS A 433 -15.58 0.75 -28.62
C LYS A 433 -16.50 1.94 -28.91
N GLU A 434 -17.54 2.16 -28.10
CA GLU A 434 -18.45 3.29 -28.24
C GLU A 434 -17.76 4.63 -27.95
N ARG A 435 -16.90 4.70 -26.92
CA ARG A 435 -16.13 5.92 -26.61
C ARG A 435 -15.16 6.31 -27.73
N ILE A 436 -14.51 5.32 -28.35
CA ILE A 436 -13.61 5.54 -29.50
C ILE A 436 -14.42 6.01 -30.70
N LYS A 437 -15.55 5.36 -31.02
CA LYS A 437 -16.44 5.78 -32.11
C LYS A 437 -17.00 7.18 -31.92
N GLY A 438 -17.31 7.55 -30.67
CA GLY A 438 -17.78 8.90 -30.32
C GLY A 438 -16.68 9.96 -30.23
N GLY A 439 -15.41 9.61 -30.51
CA GLY A 439 -14.27 10.55 -30.40
C GLY A 439 -13.91 10.95 -28.97
N LEU A 440 -14.45 10.27 -27.97
CA LEU A 440 -14.20 10.55 -26.55
C LEU A 440 -12.94 9.87 -26.00
N ALA A 441 -12.37 8.94 -26.76
CA ALA A 441 -11.16 8.22 -26.39
C ALA A 441 -10.38 7.76 -27.64
N THR A 442 -9.11 7.43 -27.44
CA THR A 442 -8.26 6.86 -28.49
C THR A 442 -8.06 5.36 -28.30
N GLU A 443 -7.75 4.63 -29.39
CA GLU A 443 -7.37 3.21 -29.32
C GLU A 443 -6.19 2.99 -28.36
N SER A 444 -5.20 3.87 -28.39
CA SER A 444 -4.03 3.80 -27.49
C SER A 444 -4.43 3.91 -26.01
N GLN A 445 -5.43 4.73 -25.69
CA GLN A 445 -5.96 4.81 -24.32
C GLN A 445 -6.65 3.52 -23.90
N ALA A 446 -7.45 2.90 -24.79
CA ALA A 446 -8.12 1.62 -24.53
C ALA A 446 -7.12 0.49 -24.30
N VAL A 447 -6.06 0.42 -25.12
CA VAL A 447 -4.98 -0.56 -24.96
C VAL A 447 -4.23 -0.35 -23.64
N ARG A 448 -3.92 0.88 -23.25
CA ARG A 448 -3.31 1.16 -21.93
C ARG A 448 -4.25 0.80 -20.78
N ALA A 449 -5.54 1.08 -20.91
CA ALA A 449 -6.54 0.71 -19.91
C ALA A 449 -6.71 -0.82 -19.76
N SER A 450 -6.32 -1.61 -20.76
CA SER A 450 -6.23 -3.07 -20.65
C SER A 450 -4.88 -3.56 -20.06
N GLY A 451 -3.96 -2.65 -19.72
CA GLY A 451 -2.65 -2.99 -19.18
C GLY A 451 -1.60 -3.38 -20.22
N SER A 452 -1.85 -3.06 -21.50
CA SER A 452 -0.97 -3.40 -22.62
C SER A 452 -0.31 -2.17 -23.22
N ASN A 453 0.83 -2.37 -23.90
CA ASN A 453 1.52 -1.29 -24.61
C ASN A 453 0.93 -1.13 -26.03
N PRO A 454 0.45 0.07 -26.40
CA PRO A 454 -0.15 0.31 -27.72
C PRO A 454 0.79 0.03 -28.90
N ALA A 455 2.06 0.42 -28.80
CA ALA A 455 3.03 0.20 -29.88
C ALA A 455 3.32 -1.32 -30.06
N GLU A 456 3.47 -2.05 -28.94
CA GLU A 456 3.68 -3.50 -28.99
C GLU A 456 2.46 -4.24 -29.53
N VAL A 457 1.25 -3.87 -29.10
CA VAL A 457 0.01 -4.45 -29.60
C VAL A 457 -0.13 -4.23 -31.09
N LYS A 458 0.10 -3.00 -31.61
CA LYS A 458 0.05 -2.71 -33.05
C LYS A 458 1.10 -3.48 -33.83
N ARG A 459 2.34 -3.58 -33.33
CA ARG A 459 3.41 -4.34 -33.97
C ARG A 459 3.09 -5.84 -34.03
N ARG A 460 2.67 -6.45 -32.91
CA ARG A 460 2.27 -7.86 -32.88
C ARG A 460 1.10 -8.11 -33.81
N ARG A 461 0.09 -7.24 -33.76
CA ARG A 461 -1.07 -7.35 -34.65
C ARG A 461 -0.70 -7.31 -36.11
N LYS A 462 0.25 -6.45 -36.50
CA LYS A 462 0.76 -6.40 -37.89
C LYS A 462 1.40 -7.74 -38.27
N VAL A 463 2.27 -8.30 -37.42
CA VAL A 463 2.93 -9.59 -37.67
C VAL A 463 1.91 -10.72 -37.83
N GLU A 464 0.91 -10.77 -36.96
CA GLU A 464 -0.17 -11.74 -37.01
C GLU A 464 -0.98 -11.65 -38.31
N VAL A 465 -1.35 -10.43 -38.73
CA VAL A 465 -2.08 -10.21 -39.98
C VAL A 465 -1.24 -10.63 -41.17
N ASP A 466 0.05 -10.30 -41.20
CA ASP A 466 0.98 -10.69 -42.28
C ASP A 466 1.17 -12.21 -42.31
N GLU A 467 1.27 -12.88 -41.17
CA GLU A 467 1.35 -14.36 -41.09
C GLU A 467 0.04 -15.03 -41.52
N ASN A 468 -1.12 -14.54 -41.04
CA ASN A 468 -2.43 -15.04 -41.44
C ASN A 468 -2.62 -14.92 -42.96
N SER A 469 -2.22 -13.81 -43.52
CA SER A 469 -2.27 -13.62 -44.99
C SER A 469 -1.41 -14.64 -45.75
N LYS A 470 -0.19 -14.91 -45.23
CA LYS A 470 0.71 -15.95 -45.84
C LYS A 470 0.14 -17.37 -45.74
N LEU A 471 -0.55 -17.66 -44.64
CA LEU A 471 -1.18 -18.96 -44.39
C LEU A 471 -2.56 -19.11 -45.04
N GLY A 472 -3.08 -18.06 -45.70
CA GLY A 472 -4.41 -18.02 -46.27
C GLY A 472 -5.55 -18.02 -45.25
N LEU A 473 -5.23 -17.69 -43.99
CA LEU A 473 -6.23 -17.56 -42.91
C LEU A 473 -6.83 -16.17 -42.95
N LYS A 474 -8.15 -16.08 -42.73
CA LYS A 474 -8.89 -14.82 -42.67
C LYS A 474 -9.72 -14.81 -41.41
N PHE A 475 -9.54 -13.77 -40.60
CA PHE A 475 -10.34 -13.52 -39.41
C PHE A 475 -11.13 -12.22 -39.59
N ASP A 476 -12.29 -12.11 -38.96
CA ASP A 476 -13.18 -10.94 -39.04
C ASP A 476 -12.50 -9.64 -38.55
N THR A 477 -11.41 -9.78 -37.79
CA THR A 477 -10.57 -8.70 -37.28
C THR A 477 -9.50 -8.22 -38.25
N ASP A 478 -9.31 -8.84 -39.40
CA ASP A 478 -8.31 -8.45 -40.40
C ASP A 478 -8.84 -7.33 -41.29
N LEU A 479 -8.30 -6.12 -41.14
CA LEU A 479 -8.75 -4.87 -41.81
C LEU A 479 -8.68 -4.90 -43.35
N THR A 480 -7.98 -5.89 -43.94
CA THR A 480 -7.93 -6.10 -45.38
C THR A 480 -9.22 -6.66 -45.98
N ASN A 481 -10.19 -6.96 -45.13
CA ASN A 481 -11.46 -7.57 -45.53
C ASN A 481 -12.65 -6.62 -45.64
N THR A 482 -12.41 -5.28 -45.80
CA THR A 482 -13.46 -4.31 -46.16
C THR A 482 -13.85 -4.43 -47.65
N GLY A 483 -13.93 -5.64 -48.18
CA GLY A 483 -14.50 -5.96 -49.44
C GLY A 483 -15.89 -6.57 -49.27
N THR A 484 -16.92 -5.77 -49.48
CA THR A 484 -18.32 -6.20 -49.63
C THR A 484 -19.01 -6.78 -48.39
N MET A 485 -19.44 -5.92 -47.47
CA MET A 485 -20.74 -6.19 -46.86
C MET A 485 -21.79 -6.07 -47.96
N THR A 486 -22.17 -7.19 -48.53
CA THR A 486 -23.32 -7.27 -49.40
C THR A 486 -24.55 -6.86 -48.60
N ASN A 487 -25.40 -6.05 -49.21
CA ASN A 487 -26.70 -5.51 -48.70
C ASN A 487 -27.72 -6.58 -48.24
N ALA A 488 -27.29 -7.80 -47.89
CA ALA A 488 -28.14 -8.89 -47.44
C ALA A 488 -28.32 -8.96 -45.93
N GLU A 489 -27.39 -8.42 -45.13
CA GLU A 489 -27.52 -8.45 -43.66
C GLU A 489 -28.19 -7.19 -43.05
N ALA A 490 -28.28 -6.11 -43.82
CA ALA A 490 -28.99 -4.90 -43.40
C ALA A 490 -30.53 -5.04 -43.44
N LYS A 491 -31.09 -6.16 -44.01
CA LYS A 491 -32.50 -6.39 -44.08
C LYS A 491 -33.09 -7.27 -42.97
N ASN A 492 -32.28 -7.92 -42.16
CA ASN A 492 -32.79 -8.78 -41.08
C ASN A 492 -32.99 -8.08 -39.73
N ASP A 493 -32.46 -6.87 -39.52
CA ASP A 493 -32.65 -6.12 -38.26
C ASP A 493 -33.87 -5.20 -38.28
N SER A 494 -34.63 -5.15 -39.37
CA SER A 494 -35.84 -4.32 -39.49
C SER A 494 -37.16 -5.06 -39.33
N PHE A 495 -37.16 -6.35 -38.93
CA PHE A 495 -38.36 -7.15 -38.74
C PHE A 495 -38.45 -7.81 -37.35
N ALA A 496 -38.19 -7.07 -36.30
CA ALA A 496 -38.55 -7.48 -34.94
C ALA A 496 -39.08 -6.28 -34.16
N GLY A 497 -40.08 -5.64 -34.74
CA GLY A 497 -40.83 -4.57 -34.12
C GLY A 497 -42.25 -4.61 -34.68
N GLY A 498 -43.06 -5.55 -34.24
CA GLY A 498 -44.47 -5.71 -34.59
C GLY A 498 -45.23 -6.33 -33.45
N ASP A 499 -45.80 -5.44 -32.67
CA ASP A 499 -47.22 -5.44 -32.31
C ASP A 499 -47.77 -6.70 -31.62
N GLY A 500 -48.28 -6.55 -30.44
CA GLY A 500 -49.02 -7.54 -29.68
C GLY A 500 -49.64 -6.89 -28.45
N SER A 501 -50.47 -5.89 -28.71
CA SER A 501 -51.52 -5.45 -27.76
C SER A 501 -52.56 -6.55 -27.59
N GLU A 502 -53.12 -6.63 -26.41
CA GLU A 502 -54.36 -7.21 -25.94
C GLU A 502 -54.12 -8.36 -24.92
N ARG A 503 -54.79 -8.39 -23.81
CA ARG A 503 -56.03 -7.92 -23.21
C ARG A 503 -55.96 -8.21 -21.70
N ASP A 504 -56.65 -7.34 -21.00
CA ASP A 504 -57.20 -7.54 -19.68
C ASP A 504 -57.79 -8.94 -19.47
N ASN A 505 -57.66 -9.46 -18.28
CA ASN A 505 -58.79 -9.94 -17.52
C ASN A 505 -58.44 -10.03 -16.02
N ASP A 506 -59.28 -9.34 -15.27
CA ASP A 506 -59.55 -9.47 -13.85
C ASP A 506 -59.81 -10.94 -13.45
N GLU A 507 -59.48 -11.27 -12.25
CA GLU A 507 -60.33 -11.79 -11.17
C GLU A 507 -59.53 -12.65 -10.16
N ASP A 508 -59.63 -12.21 -8.92
CA ASP A 508 -59.85 -12.90 -7.67
C ASP A 508 -59.02 -14.19 -7.33
N GLU A 509 -58.14 -14.12 -6.37
CA GLU A 509 -58.27 -14.51 -4.96
C GLU A 509 -57.04 -14.08 -4.13
#